data_07d090b1178fedd9f551871e761d8ec1
#
_entry.id   07d090b1178fedd9f551871e761d8ec1
#
_cell.length_a   1.000
_cell.length_b   1.000
_cell.length_c   1.000
_cell.angle_alpha   90.00
_cell.angle_beta   90.00
_cell.angle_gamma   90.00
#
_symmetry.space_group_name_H-M   'P 1'
#
loop_
_entity.id
_entity.type
_entity.pdbx_description
1 polymer ?
#
loop_
_entity_poly.entity_id
_entity_poly.type
_entity_poly.pdbx_seq_one_letter_code
_entity_poly.pdbx_strand_id
1 'polypeptide(L)'
;GKLLDSVMKRFGIRTLAWNGNGFFVNGKNTLLRGACVHHDNGILGACSFRDAEYRRAKILKEAGFNAIRSSHNPISSHLLEACDELGIYVMDETWDYWLVHKNPYDQANENFLKWWKQDVESMIQTDYNHPSVIMYSIGNEISELGTVKGQELCDEIANYVRAFDETRPVTCGVNLLLAGMAKKGKGL
;
A
#
# COMPACT_ATOMS: atom_id res chain seq x y z
N GLY A 1 28.72 30.24 12.80
CA GLY A 1 28.57 29.24 13.87
C GLY A 1 29.26 27.96 13.50
N LYS A 2 29.56 27.09 14.44
CA LYS A 2 30.13 25.75 14.18
C LYS A 2 28.98 24.79 13.89
N LEU A 3 29.07 24.04 12.79
CA LEU A 3 28.13 22.94 12.51
C LEU A 3 28.28 21.87 13.58
N LEU A 4 27.19 21.51 14.27
CA LEU A 4 27.20 20.51 15.34
C LEU A 4 26.66 19.16 14.85
N ASP A 5 25.70 19.19 13.91
CA ASP A 5 25.08 17.98 13.34
C ASP A 5 24.49 18.31 11.97
N SER A 6 24.27 17.28 11.14
CA SER A 6 23.60 17.40 9.84
C SER A 6 22.83 16.13 9.51
N VAL A 7 21.63 16.29 8.90
CA VAL A 7 20.81 15.19 8.42
C VAL A 7 20.49 15.46 6.95
N MET A 8 20.66 14.41 6.13
CA MET A 8 20.24 14.43 4.72
C MET A 8 18.97 13.58 4.57
N LYS A 9 17.93 14.17 3.96
CA LYS A 9 16.69 13.46 3.61
C LYS A 9 16.47 13.56 2.12
N ARG A 10 16.27 12.40 1.48
CA ARG A 10 15.85 12.32 0.08
C ARG A 10 14.33 12.48 0.02
N PHE A 11 13.85 13.22 -0.95
CA PHE A 11 12.43 13.34 -1.28
C PHE A 11 12.28 13.58 -2.79
N GLY A 12 11.07 13.39 -3.30
CA GLY A 12 10.77 13.70 -4.69
C GLY A 12 9.56 14.63 -4.82
N ILE A 13 9.50 15.35 -5.94
CA ILE A 13 8.40 16.24 -6.28
C ILE A 13 7.70 15.68 -7.51
N ARG A 14 6.40 15.48 -7.42
CA ARG A 14 5.53 15.07 -8.52
C ARG A 14 4.12 15.60 -8.32
N THR A 15 3.35 15.63 -9.40
CA THR A 15 1.90 15.83 -9.34
C THR A 15 1.19 14.54 -9.70
N LEU A 16 0.09 14.25 -9.01
CA LEU A 16 -0.82 13.16 -9.31
C LEU A 16 -2.20 13.73 -9.61
N ALA A 17 -2.87 13.16 -10.62
CA ALA A 17 -4.27 13.45 -10.90
C ALA A 17 -4.96 12.18 -11.42
N TRP A 18 -6.24 12.03 -11.14
CA TRP A 18 -7.04 10.91 -11.61
C TRP A 18 -8.48 11.38 -11.91
N ASN A 19 -9.02 10.88 -12.99
CA ASN A 19 -10.38 11.17 -13.43
C ASN A 19 -10.86 10.09 -14.42
N GLY A 20 -12.02 10.28 -15.02
CA GLY A 20 -12.58 9.34 -16.00
C GLY A 20 -11.69 9.06 -17.23
N ASN A 21 -10.69 9.89 -17.49
CA ASN A 21 -9.76 9.72 -18.62
C ASN A 21 -8.47 8.97 -18.23
N GLY A 22 -8.25 8.67 -16.95
CA GLY A 22 -7.11 7.89 -16.49
C GLY A 22 -6.40 8.44 -15.26
N PHE A 23 -5.23 7.87 -15.03
CA PHE A 23 -4.31 8.27 -13.98
C PHE A 23 -3.13 9.05 -14.59
N PHE A 24 -2.80 10.20 -14.00
CA PHE A 24 -1.81 11.11 -14.53
C PHE A 24 -0.69 11.36 -13.53
N VAL A 25 0.54 11.22 -13.99
CA VAL A 25 1.75 11.60 -13.24
C VAL A 25 2.44 12.73 -13.99
N ASN A 26 2.65 13.85 -13.33
CA ASN A 26 3.24 15.06 -13.94
C ASN A 26 2.52 15.47 -15.23
N GLY A 27 1.18 15.41 -15.24
CA GLY A 27 0.33 15.74 -16.37
C GLY A 27 0.30 14.70 -17.50
N LYS A 28 1.09 13.62 -17.42
CA LYS A 28 1.13 12.56 -18.43
C LYS A 28 0.22 11.41 -18.03
N ASN A 29 -0.71 11.02 -18.92
CA ASN A 29 -1.52 9.81 -18.71
C ASN A 29 -0.60 8.59 -18.61
N THR A 30 -0.74 7.86 -17.51
CA THR A 30 0.18 6.80 -17.12
C THR A 30 -0.59 5.49 -16.93
N LEU A 31 -0.37 4.54 -17.82
CA LEU A 31 -0.89 3.20 -17.67
C LEU A 31 0.01 2.42 -16.70
N LEU A 32 -0.57 1.95 -15.61
CA LEU A 32 0.14 1.13 -14.62
C LEU A 32 0.21 -0.32 -15.12
N ARG A 33 1.42 -0.79 -15.39
CA ARG A 33 1.73 -2.19 -15.72
C ARG A 33 2.43 -2.78 -14.51
N GLY A 34 1.67 -3.39 -13.62
CA GLY A 34 2.15 -3.83 -12.32
C GLY A 34 1.74 -5.23 -11.96
N ALA A 35 2.30 -5.70 -10.86
CA ALA A 35 1.95 -6.96 -10.21
C ALA A 35 1.99 -6.80 -8.70
N CYS A 36 1.34 -7.73 -8.00
CA CYS A 36 1.49 -7.88 -6.56
C CYS A 36 2.88 -8.38 -6.22
N VAL A 37 3.49 -7.79 -5.22
CA VAL A 37 4.81 -8.18 -4.70
C VAL A 37 4.68 -8.45 -3.21
N HIS A 38 4.84 -9.71 -2.84
CA HIS A 38 4.82 -10.13 -1.43
C HIS A 38 6.17 -9.96 -0.78
N HIS A 39 6.20 -9.92 0.55
CA HIS A 39 7.43 -9.96 1.34
C HIS A 39 7.99 -11.38 1.36
N ASP A 40 8.45 -11.82 0.20
CA ASP A 40 9.03 -13.14 -0.02
C ASP A 40 10.27 -13.00 -0.92
N ASN A 41 11.42 -13.14 -0.31
CA ASN A 41 12.73 -13.10 -0.96
C ASN A 41 13.35 -14.50 -1.10
N GLY A 42 12.53 -15.52 -1.35
CA GLY A 42 12.98 -16.90 -1.50
C GLY A 42 13.68 -17.40 -0.23
N ILE A 43 14.95 -17.81 -0.33
CA ILE A 43 15.73 -18.32 0.82
C ILE A 43 15.83 -17.33 1.99
N LEU A 44 15.66 -16.03 1.74
CA LEU A 44 15.69 -14.99 2.77
C LEU A 44 14.35 -14.85 3.51
N GLY A 45 13.31 -15.53 3.05
CA GLY A 45 11.96 -15.39 3.59
C GLY A 45 11.46 -13.96 3.49
N ALA A 46 10.85 -13.45 4.55
CA ALA A 46 10.33 -12.09 4.63
C ALA A 46 11.40 -11.03 4.99
N CYS A 47 12.67 -11.40 5.13
CA CYS A 47 13.73 -10.44 5.42
C CYS A 47 13.95 -9.49 4.25
N SER A 48 14.03 -8.19 4.56
CA SER A 48 14.28 -7.14 3.60
C SER A 48 15.73 -6.64 3.75
N PHE A 49 16.55 -6.91 2.74
CA PHE A 49 17.91 -6.41 2.63
C PHE A 49 18.01 -5.54 1.38
N ARG A 50 18.73 -4.43 1.48
CA ARG A 50 18.82 -3.42 0.41
C ARG A 50 19.14 -4.03 -0.96
N ASP A 51 20.15 -4.86 -1.05
CA ASP A 51 20.58 -5.43 -2.34
C ASP A 51 19.60 -6.47 -2.88
N ALA A 52 18.90 -7.21 -1.99
CA ALA A 52 17.88 -8.15 -2.38
C ALA A 52 16.65 -7.43 -2.95
N GLU A 53 16.21 -6.36 -2.30
CA GLU A 53 15.07 -5.55 -2.75
C GLU A 53 15.40 -4.78 -4.03
N TYR A 54 16.60 -4.23 -4.13
CA TYR A 54 17.05 -3.58 -5.36
C TYR A 54 17.08 -4.56 -6.54
N ARG A 55 17.58 -5.78 -6.33
CA ARG A 55 17.55 -6.84 -7.33
C ARG A 55 16.12 -7.18 -7.79
N ARG A 56 15.16 -7.31 -6.85
CA ARG A 56 13.76 -7.58 -7.18
C ARG A 56 13.17 -6.48 -8.04
N ALA A 57 13.29 -5.23 -7.61
CA ALA A 57 12.81 -4.08 -8.33
C ALA A 57 13.46 -3.97 -9.73
N LYS A 58 14.77 -4.21 -9.82
CA LYS A 58 15.50 -4.20 -11.10
C LYS A 58 14.96 -5.25 -12.08
N ILE A 59 14.76 -6.47 -11.63
CA ILE A 59 14.19 -7.56 -12.46
C ILE A 59 12.81 -7.16 -13.00
N LEU A 60 11.94 -6.61 -12.15
CA LEU A 60 10.62 -6.16 -12.56
C LEU A 60 10.72 -5.03 -13.59
N LYS A 61 11.59 -4.06 -13.36
CA LYS A 61 11.83 -2.95 -14.29
C LYS A 61 12.32 -3.44 -15.66
N GLU A 62 13.29 -4.34 -15.69
CA GLU A 62 13.85 -4.93 -16.91
C GLU A 62 12.81 -5.79 -17.65
N ALA A 63 11.88 -6.42 -16.94
CA ALA A 63 10.74 -7.14 -17.51
C ALA A 63 9.62 -6.22 -18.05
N GLY A 64 9.78 -4.89 -17.95
CA GLY A 64 8.81 -3.91 -18.49
C GLY A 64 7.71 -3.49 -17.51
N PHE A 65 7.77 -3.90 -16.25
CA PHE A 65 6.87 -3.39 -15.22
C PHE A 65 7.22 -1.94 -14.86
N ASN A 66 6.21 -1.13 -14.61
CA ASN A 66 6.37 0.24 -14.11
C ASN A 66 5.67 0.48 -12.78
N ALA A 67 4.99 -0.52 -12.24
CA ALA A 67 4.27 -0.43 -10.97
C ALA A 67 4.31 -1.74 -10.19
N ILE A 68 4.19 -1.64 -8.88
CA ILE A 68 3.95 -2.76 -7.97
C ILE A 68 2.84 -2.42 -6.98
N ARG A 69 2.18 -3.44 -6.45
CA ARG A 69 1.33 -3.38 -5.27
C ARG A 69 2.00 -4.17 -4.17
N SER A 70 2.26 -3.52 -3.03
CA SER A 70 2.77 -4.21 -1.85
C SER A 70 1.69 -5.12 -1.29
N SER A 71 1.92 -6.40 -1.26
CA SER A 71 0.91 -7.41 -0.93
C SER A 71 1.29 -8.18 0.33
N HIS A 72 0.46 -8.21 1.32
CA HIS A 72 -0.71 -7.34 1.58
C HIS A 72 -0.45 -6.66 2.91
N ASN A 73 0.56 -5.82 2.95
CA ASN A 73 1.06 -5.11 4.13
C ASN A 73 2.06 -4.02 3.69
N PRO A 74 2.39 -3.05 4.57
CA PRO A 74 3.28 -1.95 4.22
C PRO A 74 4.63 -2.43 3.69
N ILE A 75 5.06 -1.76 2.64
CA ILE A 75 6.29 -2.06 1.92
C ILE A 75 7.53 -1.73 2.77
N SER A 76 8.61 -2.48 2.58
CA SER A 76 9.88 -2.18 3.25
C SER A 76 10.53 -0.91 2.70
N SER A 77 11.21 -0.14 3.57
CA SER A 77 11.96 1.06 3.16
C SER A 77 13.00 0.76 2.08
N HIS A 78 13.65 -0.41 2.12
CA HIS A 78 14.61 -0.79 1.11
C HIS A 78 13.99 -1.01 -0.28
N LEU A 79 12.77 -1.57 -0.34
CA LEU A 79 12.07 -1.71 -1.60
C LEU A 79 11.53 -0.36 -2.11
N LEU A 80 11.08 0.53 -1.20
CA LEU A 80 10.72 1.90 -1.56
C LEU A 80 11.90 2.67 -2.17
N GLU A 81 13.07 2.63 -1.53
CA GLU A 81 14.28 3.25 -2.05
C GLU A 81 14.64 2.73 -3.45
N ALA A 82 14.55 1.41 -3.65
CA ALA A 82 14.79 0.80 -4.94
C ALA A 82 13.76 1.23 -6.00
N CYS A 83 12.49 1.35 -5.63
CA CYS A 83 11.43 1.84 -6.51
C CYS A 83 11.63 3.30 -6.89
N ASP A 84 12.04 4.16 -5.95
CA ASP A 84 12.39 5.56 -6.23
C ASP A 84 13.56 5.66 -7.22
N GLU A 85 14.62 4.86 -7.02
CA GLU A 85 15.81 4.89 -7.88
C GLU A 85 15.54 4.37 -9.28
N LEU A 86 14.75 3.30 -9.40
CA LEU A 86 14.48 2.63 -10.68
C LEU A 86 13.24 3.17 -11.40
N GLY A 87 12.47 4.05 -10.78
CA GLY A 87 11.26 4.61 -11.35
C GLY A 87 10.14 3.59 -11.49
N ILE A 88 9.83 2.88 -10.41
CA ILE A 88 8.69 1.97 -10.30
C ILE A 88 7.66 2.61 -9.38
N TYR A 89 6.43 2.75 -9.82
CA TYR A 89 5.33 3.23 -9.00
C TYR A 89 4.89 2.19 -7.98
N VAL A 90 4.46 2.66 -6.82
CA VAL A 90 4.03 1.81 -5.71
C VAL A 90 2.60 2.14 -5.31
N MET A 91 1.75 1.14 -5.24
CA MET A 91 0.55 1.13 -4.44
C MET A 91 0.90 0.44 -3.12
N ASP A 92 1.05 1.20 -2.05
CA ASP A 92 1.30 0.61 -0.75
C ASP A 92 0.01 0.22 -0.05
N GLU A 93 0.02 -0.89 0.65
CA GLU A 93 -1.18 -1.50 1.22
C GLU A 93 -1.00 -1.78 2.70
N THR A 94 -2.05 -1.50 3.49
CA THR A 94 -2.00 -1.62 4.95
C THR A 94 -2.16 -3.05 5.43
N TRP A 95 -3.24 -3.76 5.00
CA TRP A 95 -3.60 -5.07 5.58
C TRP A 95 -4.20 -6.01 4.55
N ASP A 96 -4.01 -7.31 4.80
CA ASP A 96 -4.67 -8.38 4.04
C ASP A 96 -6.14 -8.59 4.46
N TYR A 97 -6.48 -8.30 5.70
CA TYR A 97 -7.83 -8.43 6.26
C TYR A 97 -8.07 -7.39 7.37
N TRP A 98 -9.33 -7.18 7.74
CA TRP A 98 -9.69 -6.32 8.88
C TRP A 98 -10.17 -7.14 10.08
N LEU A 99 -11.46 -7.45 10.11
CA LEU A 99 -12.13 -8.12 11.24
C LEU A 99 -12.37 -9.60 10.96
N VAL A 100 -12.55 -9.97 9.69
CA VAL A 100 -12.78 -11.36 9.29
C VAL A 100 -11.45 -11.99 8.86
N HIS A 101 -11.05 -13.01 9.59
CA HIS A 101 -9.82 -13.76 9.33
C HIS A 101 -9.92 -14.53 8.01
N LYS A 102 -8.81 -14.64 7.30
CA LYS A 102 -8.70 -15.45 6.08
C LYS A 102 -8.10 -16.82 6.33
N ASN A 103 -7.36 -16.96 7.43
CA ASN A 103 -6.74 -18.23 7.82
C ASN A 103 -6.70 -18.38 9.36
N PRO A 104 -6.50 -19.62 9.87
CA PRO A 104 -6.54 -19.87 11.32
C PRO A 104 -5.43 -19.21 12.14
N TYR A 105 -4.39 -18.70 11.47
CA TYR A 105 -3.23 -18.09 12.15
C TYR A 105 -3.31 -16.57 12.19
N ASP A 106 -4.36 -15.99 11.61
CA ASP A 106 -4.56 -14.54 11.62
C ASP A 106 -4.78 -14.04 13.04
N GLN A 107 -4.32 -12.82 13.30
CA GLN A 107 -4.46 -12.18 14.62
C GLN A 107 -5.92 -11.91 14.95
N ALA A 108 -6.22 -11.83 16.25
CA ALA A 108 -7.57 -11.52 16.70
C ALA A 108 -8.02 -10.12 16.25
N ASN A 109 -9.31 -9.98 15.94
CA ASN A 109 -9.98 -8.74 15.51
C ASN A 109 -9.72 -7.56 16.43
N GLU A 110 -9.57 -7.83 17.74
CA GLU A 110 -9.28 -6.84 18.76
C GLU A 110 -7.98 -6.08 18.48
N ASN A 111 -6.99 -6.73 17.88
CA ASN A 111 -5.74 -6.09 17.50
C ASN A 111 -5.96 -5.09 16.37
N PHE A 112 -6.77 -5.41 15.36
CA PHE A 112 -7.10 -4.48 14.29
C PHE A 112 -7.77 -3.22 14.84
N LEU A 113 -8.86 -3.36 15.60
CA LEU A 113 -9.60 -2.22 16.17
C LEU A 113 -8.74 -1.34 17.08
N LYS A 114 -7.75 -1.95 17.76
CA LYS A 114 -6.85 -1.23 18.66
C LYS A 114 -5.76 -0.45 17.91
N TRP A 115 -5.25 -0.98 16.81
CA TRP A 115 -3.99 -0.51 16.24
C TRP A 115 -4.08 0.10 14.84
N TRP A 116 -5.20 -0.04 14.13
CA TRP A 116 -5.31 0.35 12.74
C TRP A 116 -4.94 1.83 12.48
N LYS A 117 -5.24 2.73 13.41
CA LYS A 117 -4.87 4.16 13.28
C LYS A 117 -3.35 4.33 13.31
N GLN A 118 -2.70 3.67 14.24
CA GLN A 118 -1.24 3.73 14.37
C GLN A 118 -0.54 3.08 13.16
N ASP A 119 -1.09 2.00 12.65
CA ASP A 119 -0.56 1.33 11.45
C ASP A 119 -0.63 2.25 10.23
N VAL A 120 -1.78 2.93 10.02
CA VAL A 120 -1.94 3.94 8.96
C VAL A 120 -0.93 5.07 9.11
N GLU A 121 -0.81 5.64 10.31
CA GLU A 121 0.14 6.72 10.58
C GLU A 121 1.58 6.29 10.29
N SER A 122 1.96 5.10 10.73
CA SER A 122 3.30 4.53 10.52
C SER A 122 3.61 4.35 9.04
N MET A 123 2.67 3.77 8.27
CA MET A 123 2.82 3.62 6.82
C MET A 123 3.00 4.98 6.13
N ILE A 124 2.08 5.93 6.38
CA ILE A 124 2.15 7.25 5.74
C ILE A 124 3.44 7.98 6.10
N GLN A 125 3.88 7.93 7.35
CA GLN A 125 5.15 8.55 7.78
C GLN A 125 6.36 7.97 7.05
N THR A 126 6.35 6.67 6.80
CA THR A 126 7.39 6.01 6.02
C THR A 126 7.36 6.46 4.56
N ASP A 127 6.17 6.52 3.97
CA ASP A 127 5.95 6.71 2.53
C ASP A 127 6.04 8.17 2.08
N TYR A 128 5.81 9.11 2.99
CA TYR A 128 5.52 10.50 2.64
C TYR A 128 6.56 11.14 1.71
N ASN A 129 7.84 10.84 1.93
CA ASN A 129 8.95 11.37 1.14
C ASN A 129 9.29 10.52 -0.11
N HIS A 130 8.62 9.38 -0.31
CA HIS A 130 8.86 8.50 -1.45
C HIS A 130 7.98 8.87 -2.64
N PRO A 131 8.55 9.45 -3.72
CA PRO A 131 7.78 9.84 -4.89
C PRO A 131 7.23 8.64 -5.67
N SER A 132 7.80 7.46 -5.50
CA SER A 132 7.30 6.21 -6.07
C SER A 132 5.93 5.82 -5.55
N VAL A 133 5.61 6.13 -4.28
CA VAL A 133 4.27 5.84 -3.72
C VAL A 133 3.25 6.79 -4.33
N ILE A 134 2.33 6.23 -5.10
CA ILE A 134 1.32 6.98 -5.86
C ILE A 134 -0.10 6.71 -5.40
N MET A 135 -0.32 5.72 -4.55
CA MET A 135 -1.65 5.31 -4.11
C MET A 135 -1.55 4.53 -2.79
N TYR A 136 -2.52 4.68 -1.92
CA TYR A 136 -2.70 3.86 -0.74
C TYR A 136 -3.85 2.88 -0.92
N SER A 137 -3.63 1.61 -0.60
CA SER A 137 -4.67 0.59 -0.51
C SER A 137 -4.92 0.27 0.97
N ILE A 138 -6.17 0.37 1.40
CA ILE A 138 -6.55 0.15 2.80
C ILE A 138 -7.02 -1.26 3.10
N GLY A 139 -6.81 -2.19 2.19
CA GLY A 139 -7.10 -3.60 2.46
C GLY A 139 -7.22 -4.45 1.20
N ASN A 140 -7.02 -5.75 1.38
CA ASN A 140 -7.11 -6.75 0.35
C ASN A 140 -8.33 -7.65 0.57
N GLU A 141 -9.17 -7.78 -0.46
CA GLU A 141 -10.31 -8.71 -0.49
C GLU A 141 -11.20 -8.66 0.77
N ILE A 142 -11.46 -7.46 1.24
CA ILE A 142 -12.19 -7.23 2.49
C ILE A 142 -13.66 -7.68 2.33
N SER A 143 -14.00 -8.75 3.01
CA SER A 143 -15.34 -9.35 2.96
C SER A 143 -16.41 -8.48 3.59
N GLU A 144 -16.05 -7.74 4.65
CA GLU A 144 -16.94 -6.84 5.40
C GLU A 144 -17.56 -5.75 4.54
N LEU A 145 -16.94 -5.41 3.42
CA LEU A 145 -17.48 -4.43 2.46
C LEU A 145 -18.87 -4.82 1.89
N GLY A 146 -19.25 -6.08 2.03
CA GLY A 146 -20.60 -6.55 1.74
C GLY A 146 -21.65 -6.10 2.75
N THR A 147 -21.27 -5.50 3.87
CA THR A 147 -22.14 -5.05 4.97
C THR A 147 -22.09 -3.54 5.13
N VAL A 148 -23.14 -2.95 5.72
CA VAL A 148 -23.19 -1.51 6.01
C VAL A 148 -22.06 -1.12 6.97
N LYS A 149 -21.84 -1.90 8.04
CA LYS A 149 -20.77 -1.62 9.01
C LYS A 149 -19.37 -1.67 8.39
N GLY A 150 -19.14 -2.61 7.47
CA GLY A 150 -17.86 -2.67 6.75
C GLY A 150 -17.65 -1.49 5.82
N GLN A 151 -18.72 -0.98 5.20
CA GLN A 151 -18.66 0.22 4.38
C GLN A 151 -18.39 1.47 5.23
N GLU A 152 -19.05 1.61 6.38
CA GLU A 152 -18.80 2.70 7.34
C GLU A 152 -17.34 2.68 7.84
N LEU A 153 -16.81 1.51 8.17
CA LEU A 153 -15.40 1.35 8.57
C LEU A 153 -14.45 1.69 7.41
N CYS A 154 -14.78 1.30 6.18
CA CYS A 154 -14.01 1.67 4.99
C CYS A 154 -13.91 3.19 4.82
N ASP A 155 -15.05 3.88 4.97
CA ASP A 155 -15.10 5.33 4.88
C ASP A 155 -14.31 5.98 6.02
N GLU A 156 -14.39 5.46 7.25
CA GLU A 156 -13.60 5.95 8.39
C GLU A 156 -12.11 5.83 8.12
N ILE A 157 -11.64 4.65 7.69
CA ILE A 157 -10.22 4.41 7.40
C ILE A 157 -9.75 5.29 6.24
N ALA A 158 -10.52 5.36 5.14
CA ALA A 158 -10.16 6.17 3.99
C ALA A 158 -10.07 7.67 4.32
N ASN A 159 -10.99 8.17 5.13
CA ASN A 159 -10.97 9.56 5.59
C ASN A 159 -9.80 9.82 6.55
N TYR A 160 -9.45 8.84 7.38
CA TYR A 160 -8.29 8.94 8.26
C TYR A 160 -6.99 9.03 7.46
N VAL A 161 -6.80 8.19 6.43
CA VAL A 161 -5.64 8.29 5.52
C VAL A 161 -5.56 9.67 4.88
N ARG A 162 -6.69 10.17 4.33
CA ARG A 162 -6.74 11.49 3.68
C ARG A 162 -6.43 12.65 4.62
N ALA A 163 -6.71 12.51 5.92
CA ALA A 163 -6.36 13.53 6.90
C ALA A 163 -4.83 13.71 7.07
N PHE A 164 -4.04 12.71 6.73
CA PHE A 164 -2.58 12.77 6.77
C PHE A 164 -1.96 13.05 5.40
N ASP A 165 -2.59 12.55 4.33
CA ASP A 165 -2.08 12.74 2.95
C ASP A 165 -3.22 12.86 1.94
N GLU A 166 -3.49 14.08 1.50
CA GLU A 166 -4.45 14.39 0.44
C GLU A 166 -3.86 14.27 -0.97
N THR A 167 -2.57 14.04 -1.10
CA THR A 167 -1.86 14.06 -2.40
C THR A 167 -1.94 12.73 -3.15
N ARG A 168 -2.35 11.66 -2.47
CA ARG A 168 -2.46 10.31 -3.02
C ARG A 168 -3.88 9.79 -2.93
N PRO A 169 -4.39 9.12 -3.99
CA PRO A 169 -5.69 8.46 -3.92
C PRO A 169 -5.65 7.28 -2.95
N VAL A 170 -6.81 7.02 -2.35
CA VAL A 170 -7.04 5.86 -1.47
C VAL A 170 -7.95 4.88 -2.17
N THR A 171 -7.59 3.60 -2.16
CA THR A 171 -8.35 2.50 -2.73
C THR A 171 -8.46 1.33 -1.75
N CYS A 172 -9.26 0.34 -2.10
CA CYS A 172 -9.35 -0.93 -1.38
C CYS A 172 -9.49 -2.06 -2.40
N GLY A 173 -8.78 -3.16 -2.18
CA GLY A 173 -8.96 -4.38 -2.96
C GLY A 173 -10.29 -5.03 -2.61
N VAL A 174 -11.24 -5.07 -3.54
CA VAL A 174 -12.56 -5.67 -3.33
C VAL A 174 -12.69 -6.97 -4.10
N ASN A 175 -13.00 -8.05 -3.38
CA ASN A 175 -13.45 -9.30 -3.98
C ASN A 175 -14.97 -9.34 -3.94
N LEU A 176 -15.61 -9.14 -5.10
CA LEU A 176 -17.07 -9.07 -5.20
C LEU A 176 -17.77 -10.38 -4.78
N LEU A 177 -17.10 -11.52 -4.93
CA LEU A 177 -17.64 -12.80 -4.47
C LEU A 177 -17.72 -12.84 -2.94
N LEU A 178 -16.63 -12.51 -2.26
CA LEU A 178 -16.57 -12.49 -0.80
C LEU A 178 -17.54 -11.46 -0.21
N ALA A 179 -17.54 -10.24 -0.75
CA ALA A 179 -18.49 -9.19 -0.34
C ALA A 179 -19.95 -9.62 -0.56
N GLY A 180 -20.23 -10.33 -1.65
CA GLY A 180 -21.56 -10.86 -1.95
C GLY A 180 -21.99 -11.99 -1.01
N MET A 181 -21.07 -12.81 -0.53
CA MET A 181 -21.30 -13.86 0.48
C MET A 181 -21.58 -13.25 1.85
N ALA A 182 -20.79 -12.28 2.27
CA ALA A 182 -21.01 -11.55 3.53
C ALA A 182 -22.37 -10.85 3.55
N LYS A 183 -22.78 -10.21 2.44
CA LYS A 183 -24.10 -9.58 2.31
C LYS A 183 -25.25 -10.57 2.49
N LYS A 184 -25.08 -11.83 2.11
CA LYS A 184 -26.09 -12.89 2.25
C LYS A 184 -26.09 -13.55 3.63
N GLY A 185 -25.30 -13.06 4.58
CA GLY A 185 -25.17 -13.65 5.93
C GLY A 185 -24.54 -15.05 5.93
N LYS A 186 -23.91 -15.44 4.83
CA LYS A 186 -23.10 -16.65 4.78
C LYS A 186 -21.72 -16.29 5.33
N GLY A 187 -21.43 -16.73 6.55
CA GLY A 187 -20.10 -16.59 7.12
C GLY A 187 -19.04 -17.17 6.18
N LEU A 188 -17.92 -16.52 6.13
CA LEU A 188 -16.71 -17.02 5.49
C LEU A 188 -16.02 -18.01 6.39
#